data_81846cb998eb54b2ec44354d85538415
#
_entry.id   81846cb998eb54b2ec44354d85538415
#
_cell.length_a   1.000
_cell.length_b   1.000
_cell.length_c   1.000
_cell.angle_alpha   90.00
_cell.angle_beta   90.00
_cell.angle_gamma   90.00
#
_symmetry.space_group_name_H-M   'P 1'
#
loop_
_entity.id
_entity.type
_entity.pdbx_description
1 polymer ?
#
loop_
_entity_poly.entity_id
_entity_poly.type
_entity_poly.pdbx_seq_one_letter_code
_entity_poly.pdbx_strand_id
1 'polypeptide(L)'
;MGCIVEEGFPDFSDADEIFKNFRAWFYEMKLASLLPEYRDKMKETVVWNIEAGMKLSGPELGRAEVKRTALFHRVREFMKDYDFLALPVSQVPPFPLEQEYILEINGVKMETYLDWMRSCYYITVTGQPAISVPSGFTDDGLPVGLQLVGRP
;
A
#
# COMPACT_ATOMS: atom_id res chain seq x y z
N MET A 1 17.71 -17.97 -17.09
CA MET A 1 17.12 -16.83 -17.80
C MET A 1 18.06 -15.62 -17.95
N GLY A 2 19.28 -15.62 -17.44
CA GLY A 2 20.30 -14.60 -17.71
C GLY A 2 20.06 -13.21 -17.07
N CYS A 3 19.13 -13.08 -16.13
CA CYS A 3 18.97 -11.84 -15.36
C CYS A 3 20.05 -11.70 -14.30
N ILE A 4 20.58 -10.50 -14.12
CA ILE A 4 21.38 -10.12 -12.97
C ILE A 4 20.42 -9.66 -11.89
N VAL A 5 20.51 -10.26 -10.69
CA VAL A 5 19.65 -9.93 -9.56
C VAL A 5 20.52 -9.42 -8.43
N GLU A 6 20.19 -8.25 -7.92
CA GLU A 6 20.86 -7.60 -6.79
C GLU A 6 19.83 -7.26 -5.72
N GLU A 7 20.24 -7.25 -4.46
CA GLU A 7 19.42 -6.75 -3.37
C GLU A 7 19.48 -5.23 -3.35
N GLY A 8 18.29 -4.59 -3.36
CA GLY A 8 18.20 -3.14 -3.33
C GLY A 8 16.75 -2.68 -3.24
N PHE A 9 16.57 -1.48 -2.72
CA PHE A 9 15.25 -0.84 -2.61
C PHE A 9 15.39 0.69 -2.66
N PRO A 10 14.41 1.38 -3.27
CA PRO A 10 14.39 2.85 -3.25
C PRO A 10 14.03 3.38 -1.86
N ASP A 11 14.35 4.65 -1.62
CA ASP A 11 13.89 5.35 -0.42
C ASP A 11 12.38 5.58 -0.48
N PHE A 12 11.62 4.82 0.31
CA PHE A 12 10.18 4.91 0.48
C PHE A 12 9.74 5.84 1.62
N SER A 13 10.61 6.71 2.11
CA SER A 13 10.23 7.72 3.09
C SER A 13 8.97 8.47 2.66
N ASP A 14 8.09 8.77 3.62
CA ASP A 14 6.78 9.40 3.44
C ASP A 14 5.68 8.52 2.80
N ALA A 15 5.97 7.33 2.28
CA ALA A 15 4.97 6.49 1.59
C ALA A 15 3.75 6.18 2.46
N ASP A 16 3.94 5.91 3.75
CA ASP A 16 2.85 5.68 4.73
C ASP A 16 1.94 6.90 4.85
N GLU A 17 2.52 8.07 5.07
CA GLU A 17 1.75 9.32 5.25
C GLU A 17 1.01 9.68 3.96
N ILE A 18 1.67 9.57 2.81
CA ILE A 18 1.06 9.84 1.51
C ILE A 18 -0.15 8.93 1.32
N PHE A 19 0.01 7.63 1.49
CA PHE A 19 -1.07 6.67 1.27
C PHE A 19 -2.23 6.88 2.23
N LYS A 20 -1.96 7.01 3.53
CA LYS A 20 -2.99 7.18 4.57
C LYS A 20 -3.82 8.44 4.33
N ASN A 21 -3.19 9.56 3.99
CA ASN A 21 -3.89 10.83 3.71
C ASN A 21 -4.75 10.75 2.45
N PHE A 22 -4.20 10.26 1.33
CA PHE A 22 -4.98 10.13 0.10
C PHE A 22 -6.10 9.10 0.24
N ARG A 23 -5.89 8.00 0.95
CA ARG A 23 -6.92 7.01 1.21
C ARG A 23 -8.06 7.59 2.05
N ALA A 24 -7.74 8.27 3.14
CA ALA A 24 -8.73 8.88 4.01
C ALA A 24 -9.55 9.93 3.26
N TRP A 25 -8.89 10.83 2.52
CA TRP A 25 -9.55 11.80 1.64
C TRP A 25 -10.46 11.13 0.61
N PHE A 26 -9.99 10.07 -0.06
CA PHE A 26 -10.80 9.35 -1.05
C PHE A 26 -12.05 8.71 -0.44
N TYR A 27 -11.94 8.12 0.74
CA TYR A 27 -13.06 7.51 1.45
C TYR A 27 -14.08 8.56 1.89
N GLU A 28 -13.62 9.69 2.42
CA GLU A 28 -14.48 10.82 2.75
C GLU A 28 -15.23 11.31 1.50
N MET A 29 -14.53 11.66 0.45
CA MET A 29 -15.08 12.17 -0.79
C MET A 29 -16.15 11.24 -1.41
N LYS A 30 -15.93 9.93 -1.33
CA LYS A 30 -16.81 8.94 -1.99
C LYS A 30 -17.93 8.45 -1.11
N LEU A 31 -17.74 8.34 0.20
CA LEU A 31 -18.62 7.58 1.08
C LEU A 31 -19.19 8.38 2.24
N ALA A 32 -18.70 9.59 2.54
CA ALA A 32 -19.18 10.38 3.68
C ALA A 32 -20.68 10.65 3.63
N SER A 33 -21.23 10.88 2.45
CA SER A 33 -22.68 11.11 2.26
C SER A 33 -23.55 9.90 2.61
N LEU A 34 -22.96 8.70 2.67
CA LEU A 34 -23.67 7.46 3.01
C LEU A 34 -23.69 7.18 4.52
N LEU A 35 -22.84 7.83 5.31
CA LEU A 35 -22.73 7.59 6.75
C LEU A 35 -24.07 7.76 7.51
N PRO A 36 -24.89 8.80 7.27
CA PRO A 36 -26.11 8.99 8.04
C PRO A 36 -27.12 7.84 7.91
N GLU A 37 -27.13 7.16 6.76
CA GLU A 37 -28.10 6.10 6.46
C GLU A 37 -27.51 4.69 6.63
N TYR A 38 -26.21 4.50 6.39
CA TYR A 38 -25.61 3.17 6.25
C TYR A 38 -24.50 2.87 7.25
N ARG A 39 -24.23 3.73 8.23
CA ARG A 39 -23.16 3.54 9.21
C ARG A 39 -23.17 2.13 9.82
N ASP A 40 -24.32 1.67 10.27
CA ASP A 40 -24.48 0.37 10.94
C ASP A 40 -24.29 -0.84 10.00
N LYS A 41 -24.26 -0.60 8.69
CA LYS A 41 -24.02 -1.62 7.66
C LYS A 41 -22.60 -1.58 7.10
N MET A 42 -21.78 -0.60 7.50
CA MET A 42 -20.40 -0.46 7.06
C MET A 42 -19.46 -1.17 8.04
N LYS A 43 -18.38 -1.74 7.51
CA LYS A 43 -17.28 -2.20 8.35
C LYS A 43 -16.67 -1.02 9.11
N GLU A 44 -16.28 -1.23 10.37
CA GLU A 44 -15.62 -0.21 11.19
C GLU A 44 -14.37 0.39 10.52
N THR A 45 -13.61 -0.41 9.78
CA THR A 45 -12.45 0.07 9.02
C THR A 45 -12.82 1.03 7.89
N VAL A 46 -14.01 0.92 7.29
CA VAL A 46 -14.53 1.87 6.30
C VAL A 46 -14.92 3.17 6.99
N VAL A 47 -15.69 3.08 8.08
CA VAL A 47 -16.12 4.24 8.89
C VAL A 47 -14.88 5.01 9.38
N TRP A 48 -13.88 4.29 9.91
CA TRP A 48 -12.62 4.88 10.36
C TRP A 48 -11.90 5.69 9.28
N ASN A 49 -11.83 5.17 8.03
CA ASN A 49 -11.23 5.92 6.93
C ASN A 49 -12.01 7.19 6.57
N ILE A 50 -13.35 7.12 6.56
CA ILE A 50 -14.20 8.28 6.29
C ILE A 50 -13.98 9.35 7.35
N GLU A 51 -14.03 8.97 8.64
CA GLU A 51 -13.85 9.89 9.76
C GLU A 51 -12.42 10.49 9.81
N ALA A 52 -11.42 9.73 9.41
CA ALA A 52 -10.07 10.24 9.24
C ALA A 52 -10.02 11.30 8.12
N GLY A 53 -10.70 11.06 7.00
CA GLY A 53 -10.79 12.00 5.89
C GLY A 53 -11.50 13.30 6.27
N MET A 54 -12.57 13.23 7.07
CA MET A 54 -13.28 14.41 7.59
C MET A 54 -12.40 15.33 8.46
N LYS A 55 -11.32 14.79 9.04
CA LYS A 55 -10.39 15.56 9.87
C LYS A 55 -9.24 16.17 9.07
N LEU A 56 -9.03 15.73 7.83
CA LEU A 56 -7.95 16.26 6.98
C LEU A 56 -8.22 17.70 6.56
N SER A 57 -7.19 18.52 6.70
CA SER A 57 -7.21 19.87 6.17
C SER A 57 -6.65 19.93 4.74
N GLY A 58 -7.04 20.95 3.97
CA GLY A 58 -6.48 21.21 2.65
C GLY A 58 -4.94 21.33 2.65
N PRO A 59 -4.32 22.05 3.61
CA PRO A 59 -2.86 22.09 3.73
C PRO A 59 -2.19 20.74 3.98
N GLU A 60 -2.79 19.81 4.74
CA GLU A 60 -2.24 18.47 4.95
C GLU A 60 -2.26 17.66 3.65
N LEU A 61 -3.36 17.72 2.92
CA LEU A 61 -3.47 17.06 1.61
C LEU A 61 -2.47 17.66 0.60
N GLY A 62 -2.30 18.97 0.59
CA GLY A 62 -1.29 19.66 -0.24
C GLY A 62 0.14 19.22 0.08
N ARG A 63 0.50 19.07 1.36
CA ARG A 63 1.80 18.53 1.77
C ARG A 63 2.00 17.08 1.33
N ALA A 64 0.96 16.26 1.44
CA ALA A 64 1.01 14.87 0.98
C ALA A 64 1.29 14.79 -0.54
N GLU A 65 0.71 15.69 -1.35
CA GLU A 65 0.98 15.74 -2.79
C GLU A 65 2.41 16.17 -3.12
N VAL A 66 2.96 17.15 -2.39
CA VAL A 66 4.38 17.53 -2.51
C VAL A 66 5.30 16.36 -2.18
N LYS A 67 5.02 15.64 -1.08
CA LYS A 67 5.76 14.44 -0.67
C LYS A 67 5.66 13.33 -1.72
N ARG A 68 4.48 13.11 -2.28
CA ARG A 68 4.26 12.13 -3.35
C ARG A 68 5.09 12.42 -4.59
N THR A 69 5.14 13.68 -5.00
CA THR A 69 6.00 14.13 -6.11
C THR A 69 7.48 13.87 -5.82
N ALA A 70 7.93 14.15 -4.61
CA ALA A 70 9.31 13.89 -4.19
C ALA A 70 9.62 12.37 -4.18
N LEU A 71 8.69 11.55 -3.66
CA LEU A 71 8.81 10.09 -3.67
C LEU A 71 8.88 9.55 -5.11
N PHE A 72 8.03 10.02 -6.02
CA PHE A 72 8.09 9.64 -7.44
C PHE A 72 9.48 9.89 -8.02
N HIS A 73 10.08 11.05 -7.74
CA HIS A 73 11.41 11.37 -8.25
C HIS A 73 12.51 10.49 -7.62
N ARG A 74 12.44 10.19 -6.32
CA ARG A 74 13.40 9.27 -5.67
C ARG A 74 13.35 7.87 -6.29
N VAL A 75 12.14 7.33 -6.46
CA VAL A 75 11.97 6.00 -7.06
C VAL A 75 12.40 5.99 -8.53
N ARG A 76 12.06 7.03 -9.29
CA ARG A 76 12.50 7.17 -10.68
C ARG A 76 14.03 7.24 -10.79
N GLU A 77 14.69 7.91 -9.87
CA GLU A 77 16.17 7.97 -9.86
C GLU A 77 16.77 6.59 -9.59
N PHE A 78 16.29 5.88 -8.57
CA PHE A 78 16.69 4.51 -8.28
C PHE A 78 16.48 3.58 -9.49
N MET A 79 15.35 3.67 -10.17
CA MET A 79 15.02 2.83 -11.31
C MET A 79 15.85 3.11 -12.57
N LYS A 80 16.75 4.11 -12.59
CA LYS A 80 17.66 4.30 -13.72
C LYS A 80 18.68 3.17 -13.83
N ASP A 81 19.05 2.57 -12.71
CA ASP A 81 20.06 1.51 -12.64
C ASP A 81 19.47 0.10 -12.78
N TYR A 82 18.13 -0.04 -12.77
CA TYR A 82 17.42 -1.32 -12.79
C TYR A 82 16.32 -1.35 -13.86
N ASP A 83 16.15 -2.47 -14.53
CA ASP A 83 15.03 -2.67 -15.46
C ASP A 83 13.72 -2.92 -14.73
N PHE A 84 13.78 -3.67 -13.62
CA PHE A 84 12.63 -4.00 -12.77
C PHE A 84 13.03 -4.02 -11.30
N LEU A 85 12.09 -3.63 -10.44
CA LEU A 85 12.12 -3.94 -9.02
C LEU A 85 11.18 -5.12 -8.77
N ALA A 86 11.67 -6.15 -8.09
CA ALA A 86 10.90 -7.34 -7.74
C ALA A 86 10.72 -7.44 -6.22
N LEU A 87 9.48 -7.60 -5.76
CA LEU A 87 9.16 -7.72 -4.34
C LEU A 87 7.91 -8.58 -4.12
N PRO A 88 7.68 -9.12 -2.91
CA PRO A 88 6.44 -9.81 -2.61
C PRO A 88 5.22 -8.89 -2.82
N VAL A 89 4.15 -9.42 -3.39
CA VAL A 89 2.89 -8.66 -3.53
C VAL A 89 2.33 -8.31 -2.16
N SER A 90 2.33 -9.26 -1.24
CA SER A 90 1.86 -9.11 0.14
C SER A 90 2.98 -9.45 1.11
N GLN A 91 3.01 -8.80 2.28
CA GLN A 91 4.00 -9.06 3.34
C GLN A 91 3.83 -10.42 4.00
N VAL A 92 2.68 -11.06 3.82
CA VAL A 92 2.33 -12.37 4.37
C VAL A 92 1.62 -13.21 3.33
N PRO A 93 1.66 -14.55 3.43
CA PRO A 93 0.83 -15.44 2.63
C PRO A 93 -0.66 -15.27 3.01
N PRO A 94 -1.60 -15.88 2.24
CA PRO A 94 -3.00 -15.92 2.62
C PRO A 94 -3.19 -16.45 4.05
N PHE A 95 -4.13 -15.88 4.79
CA PHE A 95 -4.44 -16.22 6.18
C PHE A 95 -5.93 -16.58 6.34
N PRO A 96 -6.36 -17.18 7.46
CA PRO A 96 -7.74 -17.62 7.67
C PRO A 96 -8.75 -16.47 7.48
N LEU A 97 -9.92 -16.79 6.90
CA LEU A 97 -10.96 -15.81 6.58
C LEU A 97 -11.55 -15.14 7.83
N GLU A 98 -11.52 -15.85 8.97
CA GLU A 98 -11.99 -15.37 10.27
C GLU A 98 -11.10 -14.27 10.85
N GLN A 99 -9.87 -14.17 10.38
CA GLN A 99 -8.93 -13.12 10.75
C GLN A 99 -9.12 -11.90 9.86
N GLU A 100 -9.58 -10.79 10.39
CA GLU A 100 -9.88 -9.60 9.62
C GLU A 100 -8.63 -8.98 8.97
N TYR A 101 -7.50 -8.96 9.69
CA TYR A 101 -6.19 -8.54 9.21
C TYR A 101 -5.07 -9.08 10.11
N ILE A 102 -3.84 -9.02 9.63
CA ILE A 102 -2.66 -9.47 10.37
C ILE A 102 -2.31 -8.43 11.44
N LEU A 103 -2.15 -8.88 12.67
CA LEU A 103 -1.85 -8.01 13.83
C LEU A 103 -0.35 -7.86 14.11
N GLU A 104 0.47 -8.81 13.62
CA GLU A 104 1.91 -8.79 13.84
C GLU A 104 2.64 -9.50 12.69
N ILE A 105 3.77 -8.95 12.25
CA ILE A 105 4.66 -9.55 11.24
C ILE A 105 6.09 -9.48 11.78
N ASN A 106 6.75 -10.62 11.94
CA ASN A 106 8.13 -10.73 12.42
C ASN A 106 8.40 -9.94 13.72
N GLY A 107 7.48 -10.00 14.69
CA GLY A 107 7.60 -9.27 15.96
C GLY A 107 7.21 -7.78 15.89
N VAL A 108 6.86 -7.27 14.72
CA VAL A 108 6.39 -5.89 14.54
C VAL A 108 4.87 -5.86 14.57
N LYS A 109 4.29 -5.14 15.53
CA LYS A 109 2.84 -4.97 15.64
C LYS A 109 2.32 -4.05 14.54
N MET A 110 1.19 -4.42 13.97
CA MET A 110 0.44 -3.59 13.03
C MET A 110 -0.50 -2.68 13.81
N GLU A 111 -0.28 -1.37 13.75
CA GLU A 111 -1.11 -0.38 14.45
C GLU A 111 -2.49 -0.24 13.83
N THR A 112 -2.56 -0.42 12.50
CA THR A 112 -3.80 -0.34 11.74
C THR A 112 -3.89 -1.52 10.76
N TYR A 113 -5.09 -1.78 10.28
CA TYR A 113 -5.32 -2.78 9.24
C TYR A 113 -4.61 -2.46 7.90
N LEU A 114 -4.04 -1.28 7.74
CA LEU A 114 -3.29 -0.88 6.55
C LEU A 114 -1.84 -1.39 6.60
N ASP A 115 -1.26 -1.52 7.78
CA ASP A 115 0.18 -1.68 7.94
C ASP A 115 0.71 -3.01 7.39
N TRP A 116 -0.11 -4.08 7.39
CA TRP A 116 0.25 -5.35 6.79
C TRP A 116 0.28 -5.34 5.24
N MET A 117 -0.26 -4.28 4.61
CA MET A 117 -0.34 -4.12 3.16
C MET A 117 0.76 -3.20 2.59
N ARG A 118 1.80 -2.87 3.35
CA ARG A 118 2.82 -1.87 2.94
C ARG A 118 3.46 -2.19 1.59
N SER A 119 3.80 -3.44 1.31
CA SER A 119 4.37 -3.83 0.02
C SER A 119 3.49 -3.47 -1.18
N CYS A 120 2.16 -3.49 -1.01
CA CYS A 120 1.22 -3.09 -2.06
C CYS A 120 1.16 -1.57 -2.21
N TYR A 121 0.88 -0.86 -1.13
CA TYR A 121 0.58 0.57 -1.28
C TYR A 121 1.82 1.45 -1.40
N TYR A 122 3.00 1.00 -0.97
CA TYR A 122 4.25 1.69 -1.26
C TYR A 122 4.46 1.83 -2.76
N ILE A 123 4.20 0.78 -3.51
CA ILE A 123 4.26 0.84 -4.98
C ILE A 123 3.12 1.69 -5.54
N THR A 124 1.90 1.56 -4.99
CA THR A 124 0.74 2.36 -5.45
C THR A 124 1.03 3.86 -5.41
N VAL A 125 1.65 4.37 -4.34
CA VAL A 125 1.90 5.82 -4.20
C VAL A 125 3.05 6.32 -5.07
N THR A 126 3.91 5.44 -5.58
CA THR A 126 5.01 5.82 -6.49
C THR A 126 4.54 6.17 -7.89
N GLY A 127 3.36 5.68 -8.30
CA GLY A 127 2.86 5.85 -9.67
C GLY A 127 3.60 5.03 -10.73
N GLN A 128 4.44 4.08 -10.33
CA GLN A 128 5.15 3.20 -11.25
C GLN A 128 4.21 2.11 -11.80
N PRO A 129 4.40 1.65 -13.06
CA PRO A 129 3.69 0.49 -13.58
C PRO A 129 4.10 -0.77 -12.83
N ALA A 130 3.12 -1.57 -12.41
CA ALA A 130 3.35 -2.79 -11.66
C ALA A 130 2.41 -3.91 -12.09
N ILE A 131 2.90 -5.14 -12.02
CA ILE A 131 2.14 -6.35 -12.27
C ILE A 131 2.40 -7.37 -11.17
N SER A 132 1.37 -8.10 -10.77
CA SER A 132 1.51 -9.30 -9.94
C SER A 132 1.55 -10.53 -10.84
N VAL A 133 2.54 -11.37 -10.64
CA VAL A 133 2.68 -12.65 -11.34
C VAL A 133 2.70 -13.80 -10.32
N PRO A 134 2.15 -14.99 -10.66
CA PRO A 134 2.27 -16.16 -9.80
C PRO A 134 3.75 -16.51 -9.54
N SER A 135 4.09 -16.77 -8.27
CA SER A 135 5.48 -17.10 -7.85
C SER A 135 5.59 -18.47 -7.20
N GLY A 136 4.50 -19.20 -7.09
CA GLY A 136 4.47 -20.54 -6.48
C GLY A 136 3.40 -20.65 -5.40
N PHE A 137 3.62 -21.59 -4.48
CA PHE A 137 2.69 -21.91 -3.40
C PHE A 137 3.45 -22.02 -2.08
N THR A 138 2.76 -21.78 -0.97
CA THR A 138 3.25 -22.13 0.37
C THR A 138 3.28 -23.63 0.54
N ASP A 139 3.89 -24.12 1.62
CA ASP A 139 3.89 -25.56 1.97
C ASP A 139 2.47 -26.11 2.15
N ASP A 140 1.53 -25.27 2.58
CA ASP A 140 0.09 -25.59 2.72
C ASP A 140 -0.68 -25.46 1.39
N GLY A 141 -0.02 -25.21 0.26
CA GLY A 141 -0.63 -25.11 -1.06
C GLY A 141 -1.35 -23.79 -1.36
N LEU A 142 -1.13 -22.74 -0.59
CA LEU A 142 -1.73 -21.42 -0.84
C LEU A 142 -0.89 -20.62 -1.85
N PRO A 143 -1.52 -19.95 -2.84
CA PRO A 143 -0.79 -19.25 -3.88
C PRO A 143 -0.09 -18.00 -3.35
N VAL A 144 1.11 -17.73 -3.85
CA VAL A 144 1.88 -16.51 -3.57
C VAL A 144 2.25 -15.79 -4.86
N GLY A 145 2.35 -14.48 -4.79
CA GLY A 145 2.64 -13.61 -5.92
C GLY A 145 3.94 -12.83 -5.77
N LEU A 146 4.59 -12.63 -6.91
CA LEU A 146 5.71 -11.69 -7.06
C LEU A 146 5.20 -10.43 -7.75
N GLN A 147 5.50 -9.27 -7.19
CA GLN A 147 5.24 -7.98 -7.81
C GLN A 147 6.47 -7.55 -8.61
N LEU A 148 6.27 -7.27 -9.89
CA LEU A 148 7.27 -6.67 -10.76
C LEU A 148 6.87 -5.24 -11.06
N VAL A 149 7.79 -4.31 -10.77
CA VAL A 149 7.61 -2.86 -10.94
C VAL A 149 8.56 -2.40 -12.02
N GLY A 150 8.02 -1.76 -13.05
CA GLY A 150 8.78 -1.23 -14.17
C GLY A 150 9.08 0.26 -14.05
N ARG A 151 9.81 0.78 -15.03
CA ARG A 151 10.02 2.22 -15.22
C ARG A 151 8.73 2.87 -15.74
N PRO A 152 8.47 4.17 -15.44
CA PRO A 152 7.33 4.90 -15.96
C PRO A 152 7.48 5.17 -17.47
#